data_f16aacaae4320bd133a0cf91fcc24e09
#
_entry.id   f16aacaae4320bd133a0cf91fcc24e09
#
_cell.length_a   1.000
_cell.length_b   1.000
_cell.length_c   1.000
_cell.angle_alpha   90.00
_cell.angle_beta   90.00
_cell.angle_gamma   90.00
#
_symmetry.space_group_name_H-M   'P 1'
#
loop_
_entity.id
_entity.type
_entity.pdbx_description
1 polymer ?
#
loop_
_entity_poly.entity_id
_entity_poly.type
_entity_poly.pdbx_seq_one_letter_code
_entity_poly.pdbx_strand_id
1 'polypeptide(L)'
;MRVSRIGHNSKYTKVIVEIGVSDYNFDLMLAPHECFFAPEILLYEIENRIDMDCHKLHSYMRTKYPRRSLPIVYNSWMCRFDDISYENLTPQVLRAAELGVEYFVIDAGWFGDGKPWYLSVGDWVENESSAMRGRMKELADLVRARGMRFGLWLEPERALPTAKAVSEHPEFYIKGDAEPEFLFLDFANDDALEWIFEKVSGLIDKYEIDFIKDDYNADICFDPRHSAFLEYHKGYEKYIKRLREKYPGLYISCCGSGGERMELRNYTLFDSFWPSDNESPYTQLRIYKDTLLRMPPQAFERWISVHSALENEDIYKPFVNYNDGTAERIIACGDAVWHNVVGVQPSLLEGFATAGPVCFSCDLTKISKESFERFKSYIARVKKDREYLSSVNARILSDTKSCVTIQYSDEDFNRIIIQIFTNEPRQSAFCVYPRVDERANYYFDGEIIAGKDIKRLGVSKKLNESFDNWHEMIELTMEKCK
;
A
#
# COMPACT_ATOMS: atom_id res chain seq x y z
N MET A 1 -9.18 -6.88 -20.84
CA MET A 1 -10.48 -7.60 -20.76
C MET A 1 -11.53 -6.85 -21.57
N ARG A 2 -12.25 -7.54 -22.45
CA ARG A 2 -13.38 -6.98 -23.22
C ARG A 2 -14.65 -7.72 -22.83
N VAL A 3 -15.73 -7.01 -22.59
CA VAL A 3 -17.04 -7.60 -22.31
C VAL A 3 -18.02 -7.13 -23.39
N SER A 4 -18.59 -8.08 -24.12
CA SER A 4 -19.53 -7.81 -25.21
C SER A 4 -20.87 -8.48 -24.93
N ARG A 5 -21.95 -7.78 -25.21
CA ARG A 5 -23.30 -8.33 -25.16
C ARG A 5 -23.78 -8.58 -26.58
N ILE A 6 -24.12 -9.83 -26.87
CA ILE A 6 -24.65 -10.24 -28.19
C ILE A 6 -26.09 -10.69 -28.05
N GLY A 7 -26.96 -10.14 -28.88
CA GLY A 7 -28.35 -10.57 -29.07
C GLY A 7 -29.34 -9.82 -28.18
N HIS A 8 -30.43 -9.43 -28.84
CA HIS A 8 -31.60 -8.80 -28.26
C HIS A 8 -32.82 -9.61 -28.66
N ASN A 9 -33.10 -10.67 -27.93
CA ASN A 9 -34.47 -11.10 -27.83
C ASN A 9 -34.80 -11.40 -26.38
N SER A 10 -36.08 -11.37 -26.03
CA SER A 10 -36.57 -11.50 -24.66
C SER A 10 -36.26 -12.84 -24.00
N LYS A 11 -35.63 -13.78 -24.68
CA LYS A 11 -35.36 -15.14 -24.17
C LYS A 11 -33.89 -15.46 -23.91
N TYR A 12 -32.94 -14.82 -24.63
CA TYR A 12 -31.52 -15.15 -24.49
C TYR A 12 -30.64 -13.91 -24.61
N THR A 13 -29.85 -13.64 -23.59
CA THR A 13 -28.73 -12.71 -23.64
C THR A 13 -27.43 -13.50 -23.59
N LYS A 14 -26.59 -13.37 -24.60
CA LYS A 14 -25.23 -13.92 -24.60
C LYS A 14 -24.26 -12.83 -24.20
N VAL A 15 -23.48 -13.08 -23.17
CA VAL A 15 -22.35 -12.25 -22.77
C VAL A 15 -21.08 -12.97 -23.22
N ILE A 16 -20.21 -12.27 -23.92
CA ILE A 16 -18.87 -12.74 -24.26
C ILE A 16 -17.89 -11.96 -23.42
N VAL A 17 -17.04 -12.67 -22.70
CA VAL A 17 -15.93 -12.12 -21.95
C VAL A 17 -14.65 -12.60 -22.60
N GLU A 18 -13.86 -11.67 -23.09
CA GLU A 18 -12.55 -11.90 -23.69
C GLU A 18 -11.48 -11.40 -22.73
N ILE A 19 -10.56 -12.27 -22.32
CA ILE A 19 -9.48 -11.95 -21.41
C ILE A 19 -8.18 -12.49 -22.03
N GLY A 20 -7.15 -11.66 -22.07
CA GLY A 20 -5.87 -12.03 -22.65
C GLY A 20 -4.96 -10.82 -22.81
N VAL A 21 -3.97 -10.94 -23.65
CA VAL A 21 -3.10 -9.84 -24.07
C VAL A 21 -3.93 -8.82 -24.86
N SER A 22 -3.60 -7.54 -24.70
CA SER A 22 -4.22 -6.47 -25.49
C SER A 22 -3.92 -6.65 -26.97
N ASP A 23 -4.87 -6.31 -27.82
CA ASP A 23 -4.67 -6.18 -29.28
C ASP A 23 -4.03 -4.83 -29.66
N TYR A 24 -3.85 -3.94 -28.70
CA TYR A 24 -3.20 -2.66 -28.91
C TYR A 24 -1.68 -2.84 -29.06
N ASN A 25 -1.14 -2.34 -30.18
CA ASN A 25 0.29 -2.42 -30.50
C ASN A 25 0.85 -3.86 -30.35
N PHE A 26 0.10 -4.86 -30.88
CA PHE A 26 0.47 -6.26 -30.79
C PHE A 26 0.51 -6.89 -32.19
N ASP A 27 1.72 -7.19 -32.64
CA ASP A 27 2.00 -7.88 -33.91
C ASP A 27 3.05 -8.97 -33.66
N LEU A 28 2.58 -10.19 -33.36
CA LEU A 28 3.44 -11.30 -32.99
C LEU A 28 3.63 -12.26 -34.17
N MET A 29 4.86 -12.36 -34.66
CA MET A 29 5.27 -13.37 -35.62
C MET A 29 5.86 -14.58 -34.87
N LEU A 30 5.22 -15.74 -35.01
CA LEU A 30 5.75 -16.99 -34.46
C LEU A 30 6.47 -17.77 -35.57
N ALA A 31 7.71 -18.11 -35.34
CA ALA A 31 8.46 -19.03 -36.18
C ALA A 31 7.92 -20.48 -36.02
N PRO A 32 8.20 -21.38 -36.99
CA PRO A 32 7.85 -22.79 -36.85
C PRO A 32 8.39 -23.37 -35.52
N HIS A 33 7.52 -24.03 -34.75
CA HIS A 33 7.79 -24.60 -33.44
C HIS A 33 7.92 -23.61 -32.27
N GLU A 34 7.76 -22.32 -32.50
CA GLU A 34 7.62 -21.35 -31.40
C GLU A 34 6.21 -21.41 -30.78
N CYS A 35 6.13 -21.14 -29.49
CA CYS A 35 4.88 -21.11 -28.74
C CYS A 35 4.73 -19.76 -28.03
N PHE A 36 3.55 -19.18 -28.13
CA PHE A 36 3.15 -18.05 -27.32
C PHE A 36 2.36 -18.52 -26.09
N PHE A 37 2.82 -18.11 -24.91
CA PHE A 37 2.13 -18.40 -23.67
C PHE A 37 1.29 -17.18 -23.27
N ALA A 38 -0.02 -17.33 -23.37
CA ALA A 38 -0.95 -16.31 -22.87
C ALA A 38 -0.86 -16.18 -21.34
N PRO A 39 -1.17 -15.01 -20.78
CA PRO A 39 -1.23 -14.83 -19.33
C PRO A 39 -2.19 -15.82 -18.66
N GLU A 40 -1.83 -16.30 -17.48
CA GLU A 40 -2.72 -17.13 -16.66
C GLU A 40 -3.97 -16.32 -16.26
N ILE A 41 -5.15 -16.92 -16.39
CA ILE A 41 -6.43 -16.32 -16.04
C ILE A 41 -7.03 -17.08 -14.87
N LEU A 42 -7.34 -16.37 -13.80
CA LEU A 42 -8.02 -16.92 -12.64
C LEU A 42 -9.53 -16.64 -12.73
N LEU A 43 -10.32 -17.70 -12.69
CA LEU A 43 -11.77 -17.64 -12.57
C LEU A 43 -12.21 -18.29 -11.26
N TYR A 44 -13.13 -17.65 -10.54
CA TYR A 44 -13.74 -18.22 -9.34
C TYR A 44 -15.21 -17.90 -9.24
N GLU A 45 -15.95 -18.76 -8.57
CA GLU A 45 -17.39 -18.64 -8.41
C GLU A 45 -17.75 -17.71 -7.25
N ILE A 46 -18.71 -16.83 -7.51
CA ILE A 46 -19.32 -15.95 -6.51
C ILE A 46 -20.73 -16.49 -6.24
N GLU A 47 -20.95 -17.04 -5.03
CA GLU A 47 -22.23 -17.61 -4.62
C GLU A 47 -23.21 -16.56 -4.12
N ASN A 48 -22.70 -15.52 -3.47
CA ASN A 48 -23.50 -14.43 -2.91
C ASN A 48 -23.19 -13.12 -3.61
N ARG A 49 -22.43 -12.28 -2.96
CA ARG A 49 -21.96 -11.01 -3.45
C ARG A 49 -20.43 -10.99 -3.38
N ILE A 50 -19.80 -10.30 -4.31
CA ILE A 50 -18.34 -10.24 -4.38
C ILE A 50 -17.70 -9.73 -3.08
N ASP A 51 -18.31 -8.75 -2.44
CA ASP A 51 -17.87 -8.19 -1.17
C ASP A 51 -17.89 -9.19 0.00
N MET A 52 -18.78 -10.19 -0.08
CA MET A 52 -18.86 -11.28 0.89
C MET A 52 -17.99 -12.48 0.52
N ASP A 53 -17.77 -12.72 -0.77
CA ASP A 53 -17.08 -13.90 -1.29
C ASP A 53 -15.62 -13.63 -1.69
N CYS A 54 -15.13 -12.38 -1.66
CA CYS A 54 -13.73 -12.02 -1.95
C CYS A 54 -12.72 -12.78 -1.07
N HIS A 55 -13.12 -13.22 0.12
CA HIS A 55 -12.29 -14.04 1.01
C HIS A 55 -11.80 -15.34 0.34
N LYS A 56 -12.54 -15.92 -0.62
CA LYS A 56 -12.11 -17.10 -1.39
C LYS A 56 -10.85 -16.80 -2.19
N LEU A 57 -10.82 -15.64 -2.83
CA LEU A 57 -9.63 -15.17 -3.54
C LEU A 57 -8.48 -14.89 -2.58
N HIS A 58 -8.75 -14.26 -1.43
CA HIS A 58 -7.73 -14.02 -0.40
C HIS A 58 -7.08 -15.31 0.07
N SER A 59 -7.86 -16.35 0.41
CA SER A 59 -7.35 -17.65 0.81
C SER A 59 -6.50 -18.29 -0.28
N TYR A 60 -6.98 -18.28 -1.52
CA TYR A 60 -6.23 -18.80 -2.66
C TYR A 60 -4.88 -18.08 -2.81
N MET A 61 -4.88 -16.76 -2.82
CA MET A 61 -3.65 -15.97 -3.01
C MET A 61 -2.64 -16.19 -1.87
N ARG A 62 -3.09 -16.20 -0.61
CA ARG A 62 -2.20 -16.46 0.53
C ARG A 62 -1.63 -17.87 0.51
N THR A 63 -2.43 -18.88 0.17
CA THR A 63 -1.97 -20.27 0.11
C THR A 63 -0.96 -20.49 -1.01
N LYS A 64 -1.24 -19.94 -2.20
CA LYS A 64 -0.38 -20.11 -3.38
C LYS A 64 0.87 -19.22 -3.31
N TYR A 65 0.75 -18.02 -2.72
CA TYR A 65 1.80 -17.01 -2.66
C TYR A 65 1.92 -16.43 -1.24
N PRO A 66 2.52 -17.17 -0.30
CA PRO A 66 2.62 -16.71 1.09
C PRO A 66 3.44 -15.42 1.18
N ARG A 67 2.92 -14.48 1.96
CA ARG A 67 3.54 -13.18 2.19
C ARG A 67 4.43 -13.19 3.43
N ARG A 68 5.37 -12.23 3.47
CA ARG A 68 6.16 -11.94 4.65
C ARG A 68 5.29 -11.31 5.73
N SER A 69 5.82 -11.25 6.94
CA SER A 69 5.11 -10.59 8.05
C SER A 69 4.87 -9.11 7.76
N LEU A 70 3.77 -8.59 8.33
CA LEU A 70 3.35 -7.21 8.18
C LEU A 70 4.32 -6.26 8.88
N PRO A 71 5.17 -5.50 8.18
CA PRO A 71 6.13 -4.59 8.79
C PRO A 71 5.46 -3.31 9.30
N ILE A 72 6.12 -2.67 10.26
CA ILE A 72 5.86 -1.29 10.67
C ILE A 72 6.92 -0.41 10.01
N VAL A 73 6.49 0.45 9.12
CA VAL A 73 7.35 1.28 8.26
C VAL A 73 7.20 2.75 8.61
N TYR A 74 8.26 3.51 8.52
CA TYR A 74 8.22 4.96 8.38
C TYR A 74 8.70 5.31 6.98
N ASN A 75 7.96 6.19 6.30
CA ASN A 75 8.33 6.74 5.01
C ASN A 75 8.43 8.27 5.12
N SER A 76 9.47 8.86 4.55
CA SER A 76 9.76 10.29 4.72
C SER A 76 8.89 11.22 3.88
N TRP A 77 8.10 10.71 2.91
CA TRP A 77 7.43 11.55 1.91
C TRP A 77 6.55 12.64 2.52
N MET A 78 5.59 12.28 3.36
CA MET A 78 4.67 13.25 3.97
C MET A 78 5.29 14.05 5.13
N CYS A 79 6.58 13.84 5.43
CA CYS A 79 7.29 14.67 6.39
C CYS A 79 7.65 16.03 5.79
N ARG A 80 8.35 16.02 4.66
CA ARG A 80 8.83 17.24 3.97
C ARG A 80 8.92 17.08 2.46
N PHE A 81 8.30 16.06 1.91
CA PHE A 81 8.43 15.66 0.51
C PHE A 81 9.91 15.41 0.13
N ASP A 82 10.44 16.10 -0.86
CA ASP A 82 11.83 16.03 -1.31
C ASP A 82 12.78 17.02 -0.60
N ASP A 83 12.28 17.82 0.35
CA ASP A 83 13.13 18.62 1.26
C ASP A 83 13.71 17.75 2.38
N ILE A 84 14.54 16.80 1.99
CA ILE A 84 15.20 15.85 2.89
C ILE A 84 16.68 16.22 3.07
N SER A 85 17.15 16.08 4.31
CA SER A 85 18.56 16.24 4.66
C SER A 85 18.90 15.37 5.85
N TYR A 86 20.16 15.16 6.13
CA TYR A 86 20.60 14.45 7.32
C TYR A 86 20.05 15.10 8.61
N GLU A 87 20.06 16.44 8.65
CA GLU A 87 19.59 17.24 9.77
C GLU A 87 18.08 17.12 9.97
N ASN A 88 17.31 17.11 8.87
CA ASN A 88 15.86 16.98 8.91
C ASN A 88 15.41 15.56 9.28
N LEU A 89 16.11 14.55 8.79
CA LEU A 89 15.72 13.14 9.00
C LEU A 89 16.23 12.55 10.30
N THR A 90 17.35 13.04 10.87
CA THR A 90 17.86 12.53 12.15
C THR A 90 16.82 12.57 13.29
N PRO A 91 16.08 13.65 13.53
CA PRO A 91 15.01 13.66 14.53
C PRO A 91 13.90 12.66 14.22
N GLN A 92 13.58 12.45 12.95
CA GLN A 92 12.58 11.46 12.54
C GLN A 92 13.03 10.03 12.85
N VAL A 93 14.30 9.70 12.59
CA VAL A 93 14.89 8.39 12.96
C VAL A 93 14.75 8.12 14.45
N LEU A 94 15.04 9.10 15.30
CA LEU A 94 14.94 8.95 16.75
C LEU A 94 13.49 8.70 17.19
N ARG A 95 12.56 9.47 16.66
CA ARG A 95 11.14 9.34 16.98
C ARG A 95 10.54 8.05 16.41
N ALA A 96 10.92 7.65 15.20
CA ALA A 96 10.48 6.39 14.60
C ALA A 96 10.92 5.18 15.43
N ALA A 97 12.16 5.17 15.91
CA ALA A 97 12.65 4.12 16.80
C ALA A 97 11.85 4.07 18.12
N GLU A 98 11.59 5.23 18.76
CA GLU A 98 10.78 5.33 19.96
C GLU A 98 9.34 4.85 19.74
N LEU A 99 8.77 5.13 18.58
CA LEU A 99 7.44 4.70 18.17
C LEU A 99 7.36 3.17 17.99
N GLY A 100 8.48 2.53 17.68
CA GLY A 100 8.56 1.09 17.46
C GLY A 100 8.51 0.70 15.99
N VAL A 101 8.89 1.59 15.09
CA VAL A 101 9.08 1.35 13.65
C VAL A 101 10.15 0.28 13.42
N GLU A 102 10.00 -0.51 12.37
CA GLU A 102 10.93 -1.58 12.00
C GLU A 102 11.76 -1.26 10.75
N TYR A 103 11.20 -0.46 9.83
CA TYR A 103 11.88 0.00 8.62
C TYR A 103 11.76 1.51 8.50
N PHE A 104 12.88 2.18 8.31
CA PHE A 104 12.92 3.60 8.02
C PHE A 104 13.28 3.80 6.56
N VAL A 105 12.33 4.32 5.77
CA VAL A 105 12.43 4.46 4.31
C VAL A 105 12.57 5.93 3.93
N ILE A 106 13.63 6.27 3.22
CA ILE A 106 13.77 7.57 2.56
C ILE A 106 13.03 7.48 1.22
N ASP A 107 12.07 8.37 0.99
CA ASP A 107 11.33 8.49 -0.27
C ASP A 107 12.12 9.30 -1.30
N ALA A 108 11.49 9.75 -2.39
CA ALA A 108 12.12 10.49 -3.49
C ALA A 108 12.88 11.75 -3.01
N GLY A 109 13.91 12.14 -3.76
CA GLY A 109 14.71 13.36 -3.50
C GLY A 109 16.12 13.12 -2.94
N TRP A 110 16.52 11.89 -2.62
CA TRP A 110 17.85 11.57 -2.09
C TRP A 110 18.98 11.64 -3.16
N PHE A 111 18.62 11.57 -4.43
CA PHE A 111 19.50 11.49 -5.59
C PHE A 111 19.62 12.83 -6.32
N GLY A 112 20.49 12.86 -7.33
CA GLY A 112 20.67 14.05 -8.17
C GLY A 112 21.56 15.11 -7.53
N ASP A 113 21.38 16.37 -7.97
CA ASP A 113 22.25 17.50 -7.65
C ASP A 113 21.54 18.60 -6.82
N GLY A 114 20.62 18.21 -5.95
CA GLY A 114 19.86 19.13 -5.09
C GLY A 114 18.71 19.86 -5.78
N LYS A 115 18.34 19.47 -7.00
CA LYS A 115 17.12 19.90 -7.65
C LYS A 115 15.92 19.13 -7.12
N PRO A 116 14.69 19.61 -7.37
CA PRO A 116 13.48 18.82 -7.12
C PRO A 116 13.60 17.41 -7.72
N TRP A 117 13.12 16.41 -7.02
CA TRP A 117 13.32 15.01 -7.37
C TRP A 117 12.96 14.67 -8.82
N TYR A 118 11.83 15.23 -9.32
CA TYR A 118 11.33 15.00 -10.68
C TYR A 118 12.20 15.62 -11.79
N LEU A 119 13.13 16.49 -11.43
CA LEU A 119 14.14 17.07 -12.34
C LEU A 119 15.51 16.37 -12.27
N SER A 120 15.61 15.26 -11.57
CA SER A 120 16.83 14.49 -11.35
C SER A 120 16.66 12.99 -11.60
N VAL A 121 15.50 12.54 -12.07
CA VAL A 121 15.19 11.13 -12.28
C VAL A 121 16.11 10.50 -13.34
N GLY A 122 16.63 9.31 -13.04
CA GLY A 122 17.54 8.56 -13.92
C GLY A 122 18.98 8.47 -13.41
N ASP A 123 19.44 9.47 -12.66
CA ASP A 123 20.77 9.49 -12.07
C ASP A 123 20.72 9.08 -10.58
N TRP A 124 20.73 7.78 -10.34
CA TRP A 124 20.60 7.18 -9.00
C TRP A 124 21.91 7.25 -8.22
N VAL A 125 22.36 8.48 -7.95
CA VAL A 125 23.63 8.76 -7.27
C VAL A 125 23.40 9.75 -6.14
N GLU A 126 23.93 9.42 -4.97
CA GLU A 126 24.02 10.33 -3.82
C GLU A 126 25.47 10.73 -3.59
N ASN A 127 25.70 12.03 -3.49
CA ASN A 127 27.01 12.66 -3.33
C ASN A 127 26.89 14.00 -2.56
N GLU A 128 27.95 14.78 -2.53
CA GLU A 128 27.99 16.08 -1.83
C GLU A 128 27.04 17.13 -2.40
N SER A 129 26.61 16.99 -3.68
CA SER A 129 25.65 17.89 -4.34
C SER A 129 24.21 17.50 -4.12
N SER A 130 23.91 16.26 -3.70
CA SER A 130 22.56 15.79 -3.44
C SER A 130 22.00 16.31 -2.10
N ALA A 131 20.73 16.13 -1.86
CA ALA A 131 20.05 16.60 -0.65
C ALA A 131 20.70 16.08 0.66
N MET A 132 21.18 14.83 0.65
CA MET A 132 21.87 14.21 1.79
C MET A 132 23.36 14.61 1.91
N ARG A 133 23.92 15.30 0.94
CA ARG A 133 25.32 15.83 0.93
C ARG A 133 26.36 14.77 1.26
N GLY A 134 26.24 13.58 0.69
CA GLY A 134 27.16 12.46 0.93
C GLY A 134 26.94 11.73 2.27
N ARG A 135 25.93 12.10 3.06
CA ARG A 135 25.71 11.60 4.43
C ARG A 135 24.66 10.49 4.53
N MET A 136 24.18 9.94 3.40
CA MET A 136 23.14 8.89 3.45
C MET A 136 23.63 7.63 4.17
N LYS A 137 24.91 7.24 4.01
CA LYS A 137 25.48 6.10 4.76
C LYS A 137 25.46 6.36 6.27
N GLU A 138 25.79 7.58 6.69
CA GLU A 138 25.75 7.97 8.10
C GLU A 138 24.33 7.85 8.68
N LEU A 139 23.31 8.29 7.91
CA LEU A 139 21.91 8.14 8.31
C LEU A 139 21.47 6.67 8.35
N ALA A 140 21.86 5.87 7.35
CA ALA A 140 21.57 4.44 7.33
C ALA A 140 22.18 3.72 8.56
N ASP A 141 23.40 4.07 8.94
CA ASP A 141 24.06 3.54 10.13
C ASP A 141 23.34 3.97 11.43
N LEU A 142 22.87 5.21 11.51
CA LEU A 142 22.06 5.69 12.63
C LEU A 142 20.75 4.91 12.73
N VAL A 143 20.06 4.65 11.61
CA VAL A 143 18.83 3.85 11.58
C VAL A 143 19.09 2.47 12.16
N ARG A 144 20.15 1.79 11.72
CA ARG A 144 20.54 0.46 12.27
C ARG A 144 20.94 0.50 13.73
N ALA A 145 21.70 1.52 14.14
CA ALA A 145 22.07 1.72 15.55
C ALA A 145 20.87 1.92 16.46
N ARG A 146 19.71 2.30 15.90
CA ARG A 146 18.42 2.40 16.62
C ARG A 146 17.55 1.15 16.52
N GLY A 147 18.06 0.06 15.95
CA GLY A 147 17.37 -1.23 15.85
C GLY A 147 16.37 -1.33 14.71
N MET A 148 16.37 -0.38 13.79
CA MET A 148 15.55 -0.39 12.58
C MET A 148 16.38 -0.85 11.39
N ARG A 149 15.68 -1.21 10.30
CA ARG A 149 16.25 -1.51 8.99
C ARG A 149 16.11 -0.29 8.07
N PHE A 150 17.04 -0.15 7.13
CA PHE A 150 17.08 1.00 6.23
C PHE A 150 16.41 0.68 4.90
N GLY A 151 15.65 1.63 4.37
CA GLY A 151 14.97 1.53 3.08
C GLY A 151 15.13 2.76 2.21
N LEU A 152 14.91 2.58 0.92
CA LEU A 152 15.07 3.62 -0.09
C LEU A 152 13.98 3.51 -1.15
N TRP A 153 13.49 4.65 -1.63
CA TRP A 153 12.65 4.77 -2.82
C TRP A 153 13.50 4.77 -4.07
N LEU A 154 13.05 4.08 -5.11
CA LEU A 154 13.66 4.03 -6.43
C LEU A 154 12.58 4.01 -7.52
N GLU A 155 12.90 4.58 -8.68
CA GLU A 155 12.11 4.50 -9.90
C GLU A 155 13.01 4.10 -11.08
N PRO A 156 13.44 2.83 -11.16
CA PRO A 156 14.51 2.39 -12.04
C PRO A 156 14.16 2.43 -13.53
N GLU A 157 12.90 2.57 -13.86
CA GLU A 157 12.39 2.47 -15.22
C GLU A 157 12.46 3.79 -15.98
N ARG A 158 12.38 4.92 -15.30
CA ARG A 158 12.25 6.24 -15.91
C ARG A 158 13.51 7.08 -15.79
N ALA A 159 13.81 7.87 -16.81
CA ALA A 159 14.88 8.87 -16.79
C ALA A 159 14.47 10.14 -17.55
N LEU A 160 15.02 11.26 -17.13
CA LEU A 160 14.97 12.50 -17.92
C LEU A 160 15.89 12.39 -19.13
N PRO A 161 15.54 12.98 -20.30
CA PRO A 161 16.45 13.05 -21.44
C PRO A 161 17.80 13.71 -21.13
N THR A 162 17.83 14.56 -20.10
CA THR A 162 19.03 15.27 -19.63
C THR A 162 19.85 14.51 -18.60
N ALA A 163 19.39 13.34 -18.15
CA ALA A 163 20.10 12.52 -17.19
C ALA A 163 21.45 12.05 -17.77
N LYS A 164 22.47 12.01 -16.92
CA LYS A 164 23.81 11.56 -17.30
C LYS A 164 23.79 10.11 -17.78
N ALA A 165 22.99 9.26 -17.13
CA ALA A 165 22.76 7.86 -17.52
C ALA A 165 22.29 7.73 -18.97
N VAL A 166 21.38 8.62 -19.43
CA VAL A 166 20.90 8.65 -20.83
C VAL A 166 22.01 9.07 -21.79
N SER A 167 22.84 10.06 -21.42
CA SER A 167 23.95 10.51 -22.27
C SER A 167 25.08 9.48 -22.35
N GLU A 168 25.30 8.69 -21.30
CA GLU A 168 26.31 7.62 -21.25
C GLU A 168 25.87 6.36 -21.98
N HIS A 169 24.58 6.02 -21.91
CA HIS A 169 24.00 4.80 -22.46
C HIS A 169 22.68 5.07 -23.23
N PRO A 170 22.73 5.87 -24.30
CA PRO A 170 21.52 6.21 -25.05
C PRO A 170 20.85 5.00 -25.72
N GLU A 171 21.58 3.89 -25.88
CA GLU A 171 21.09 2.62 -26.43
C GLU A 171 20.29 1.79 -25.43
N PHE A 172 20.31 2.13 -24.15
CA PHE A 172 19.55 1.43 -23.10
C PHE A 172 18.13 1.95 -22.95
N TYR A 173 17.79 3.04 -23.63
CA TYR A 173 16.48 3.68 -23.47
C TYR A 173 15.63 3.54 -24.73
N ILE A 174 14.32 3.30 -24.50
CA ILE A 174 13.34 3.21 -25.58
C ILE A 174 13.20 4.59 -26.24
N LYS A 175 13.36 4.62 -27.56
CA LYS A 175 13.20 5.82 -28.37
C LYS A 175 11.94 5.71 -29.22
N GLY A 176 11.07 6.72 -29.13
CA GLY A 176 9.90 6.91 -30.01
C GLY A 176 10.20 7.93 -31.10
N ASP A 177 9.20 8.19 -31.94
CA ASP A 177 9.28 9.12 -33.08
C ASP A 177 9.22 10.61 -32.66
N ALA A 178 8.81 10.88 -31.42
CA ALA A 178 8.72 12.24 -30.84
C ALA A 178 9.74 12.44 -29.73
N GLU A 179 10.10 13.70 -29.44
CA GLU A 179 10.90 14.04 -28.26
C GLU A 179 10.04 13.85 -27.01
N PRO A 180 10.34 12.84 -26.17
CA PRO A 180 9.54 12.54 -24.99
C PRO A 180 9.92 13.43 -23.82
N GLU A 181 8.98 13.66 -22.91
CA GLU A 181 9.24 14.28 -21.63
C GLU A 181 10.14 13.39 -20.76
N PHE A 182 9.91 12.08 -20.83
CA PHE A 182 10.69 11.05 -20.14
C PHE A 182 11.10 9.94 -21.11
N LEU A 183 12.25 9.35 -20.81
CA LEU A 183 12.73 8.12 -21.46
C LEU A 183 12.54 6.94 -20.51
N PHE A 184 12.30 5.78 -21.08
CA PHE A 184 12.16 4.54 -20.33
C PHE A 184 13.29 3.60 -20.63
N LEU A 185 13.89 3.04 -19.57
CA LEU A 185 14.91 2.00 -19.69
C LEU A 185 14.29 0.78 -20.38
N ASP A 186 14.97 0.25 -21.38
CA ASP A 186 14.47 -0.91 -22.13
C ASP A 186 14.76 -2.23 -21.40
N PHE A 187 13.87 -2.65 -20.53
CA PHE A 187 14.01 -3.91 -19.81
C PHE A 187 14.01 -5.16 -20.72
N ALA A 188 13.58 -5.05 -21.96
CA ALA A 188 13.73 -6.13 -22.94
C ALA A 188 15.13 -6.19 -23.56
N ASN A 189 16.01 -5.21 -23.26
CA ASN A 189 17.41 -5.22 -23.60
C ASN A 189 18.23 -5.82 -22.43
N ASP A 190 18.87 -6.96 -22.64
CA ASP A 190 19.62 -7.66 -21.59
C ASP A 190 20.79 -6.79 -21.04
N ASP A 191 21.45 -5.99 -21.85
CA ASP A 191 22.55 -5.12 -21.41
C ASP A 191 22.03 -3.96 -20.53
N ALA A 192 20.89 -3.38 -20.90
CA ALA A 192 20.21 -2.36 -20.08
C ALA A 192 19.73 -2.95 -18.73
N LEU A 193 19.16 -4.15 -18.76
CA LEU A 193 18.76 -4.87 -17.56
C LEU A 193 19.96 -5.17 -16.65
N GLU A 194 21.07 -5.63 -17.19
CA GLU A 194 22.29 -5.88 -16.40
C GLU A 194 22.81 -4.60 -15.77
N TRP A 195 22.90 -3.53 -16.55
CA TRP A 195 23.37 -2.23 -16.08
C TRP A 195 22.54 -1.71 -14.87
N ILE A 196 21.21 -1.70 -14.97
CA ILE A 196 20.36 -1.23 -13.86
C ILE A 196 20.42 -2.17 -12.65
N PHE A 197 20.51 -3.47 -12.89
CA PHE A 197 20.68 -4.46 -11.83
C PHE A 197 21.96 -4.23 -11.03
N GLU A 198 23.08 -3.95 -11.71
CA GLU A 198 24.34 -3.62 -11.05
C GLU A 198 24.27 -2.29 -10.30
N LYS A 199 23.62 -1.27 -10.88
CA LYS A 199 23.41 0.03 -10.21
C LYS A 199 22.62 -0.11 -8.91
N VAL A 200 21.48 -0.78 -8.98
CA VAL A 200 20.61 -0.97 -7.80
C VAL A 200 21.28 -1.91 -6.78
N SER A 201 21.92 -2.98 -7.23
CA SER A 201 22.72 -3.84 -6.35
C SER A 201 23.82 -3.07 -5.63
N GLY A 202 24.52 -2.19 -6.34
CA GLY A 202 25.55 -1.32 -5.73
C GLY A 202 25.00 -0.37 -4.66
N LEU A 203 23.79 0.14 -4.85
CA LEU A 203 23.10 0.94 -3.80
C LEU A 203 22.73 0.08 -2.59
N ILE A 204 22.18 -1.11 -2.84
CA ILE A 204 21.81 -2.06 -1.76
C ILE A 204 23.06 -2.41 -0.94
N ASP A 205 24.15 -2.78 -1.58
CA ASP A 205 25.39 -3.16 -0.91
C ASP A 205 26.04 -1.97 -0.19
N LYS A 206 26.05 -0.76 -0.79
CA LYS A 206 26.66 0.44 -0.22
C LYS A 206 25.95 0.91 1.04
N TYR A 207 24.63 0.93 1.02
CA TYR A 207 23.82 1.48 2.11
C TYR A 207 23.18 0.39 2.98
N GLU A 208 23.43 -0.89 2.66
CA GLU A 208 22.85 -2.04 3.33
C GLU A 208 21.31 -1.93 3.38
N ILE A 209 20.69 -1.78 2.20
CA ILE A 209 19.26 -1.54 2.06
C ILE A 209 18.48 -2.83 2.31
N ASP A 210 17.51 -2.78 3.20
CA ASP A 210 16.59 -3.87 3.54
C ASP A 210 15.19 -3.71 2.95
N PHE A 211 14.86 -2.51 2.43
CA PHE A 211 13.55 -2.18 1.88
C PHE A 211 13.70 -1.29 0.65
N ILE A 212 13.06 -1.66 -0.44
CA ILE A 212 12.91 -0.80 -1.63
C ILE A 212 11.43 -0.50 -1.85
N LYS A 213 11.09 0.79 -1.97
CA LYS A 213 9.85 1.24 -2.60
C LYS A 213 10.16 1.44 -4.09
N ASP A 214 9.73 0.49 -4.90
CA ASP A 214 9.91 0.49 -6.35
C ASP A 214 8.71 1.17 -7.00
N ASP A 215 8.94 2.33 -7.61
CA ASP A 215 7.88 3.23 -8.10
C ASP A 215 7.92 3.39 -9.62
N TYR A 216 6.80 3.90 -10.16
CA TYR A 216 6.60 4.13 -11.59
C TYR A 216 5.61 5.29 -11.77
N ASN A 217 6.11 6.48 -12.13
CA ASN A 217 5.33 7.73 -12.12
C ASN A 217 5.14 8.35 -13.53
N ALA A 218 5.27 7.58 -14.58
CA ALA A 218 4.95 8.01 -15.92
C ALA A 218 4.67 6.81 -16.82
N ASP A 219 3.76 6.96 -17.77
CA ASP A 219 3.38 5.90 -18.67
C ASP A 219 4.35 5.74 -19.83
N ILE A 220 4.76 4.50 -20.07
CA ILE A 220 5.46 4.12 -21.29
C ILE A 220 4.46 4.10 -22.44
N CYS A 221 4.68 4.96 -23.45
CA CYS A 221 3.75 5.17 -24.53
C CYS A 221 4.14 4.47 -25.85
N PHE A 222 5.35 3.94 -25.93
CA PHE A 222 5.88 3.36 -27.16
C PHE A 222 6.54 2.01 -26.91
N ASP A 223 6.11 0.98 -27.65
CA ASP A 223 6.73 -0.35 -27.68
C ASP A 223 7.32 -0.61 -29.07
N PRO A 224 8.64 -0.53 -29.24
CA PRO A 224 9.29 -0.74 -30.54
C PRO A 224 9.19 -2.18 -31.05
N ARG A 225 8.79 -3.11 -30.20
CA ARG A 225 8.66 -4.54 -30.52
C ARG A 225 7.26 -4.95 -30.92
N HIS A 226 6.30 -4.04 -30.83
CA HIS A 226 4.89 -4.33 -31.11
C HIS A 226 4.36 -5.57 -30.33
N SER A 227 4.83 -5.74 -29.10
CA SER A 227 4.51 -6.89 -28.23
C SER A 227 3.42 -6.59 -27.19
N ALA A 228 2.74 -5.44 -27.31
CA ALA A 228 1.88 -4.88 -26.26
C ALA A 228 2.64 -4.80 -24.91
N PHE A 229 3.89 -4.35 -24.93
CA PHE A 229 4.82 -4.26 -23.81
C PHE A 229 5.18 -5.59 -23.13
N LEU A 230 4.80 -6.72 -23.72
CA LEU A 230 5.00 -8.03 -23.10
C LEU A 230 6.49 -8.34 -22.85
N GLU A 231 7.36 -8.02 -23.83
CA GLU A 231 8.80 -8.25 -23.69
C GLU A 231 9.43 -7.33 -22.64
N TYR A 232 8.99 -6.08 -22.57
CA TYR A 232 9.35 -5.16 -21.51
C TYR A 232 9.01 -5.71 -20.12
N HIS A 233 7.76 -6.14 -19.92
CA HIS A 233 7.30 -6.68 -18.64
C HIS A 233 8.00 -7.99 -18.26
N LYS A 234 8.36 -8.83 -19.21
CA LYS A 234 9.16 -10.04 -18.96
C LYS A 234 10.57 -9.68 -18.44
N GLY A 235 11.19 -8.67 -19.04
CA GLY A 235 12.49 -8.17 -18.60
C GLY A 235 12.42 -7.55 -17.21
N TYR A 236 11.43 -6.73 -16.94
CA TYR A 236 11.22 -6.15 -15.61
C TYR A 236 10.98 -7.24 -14.54
N GLU A 237 10.17 -8.25 -14.84
CA GLU A 237 10.00 -9.41 -13.95
C GLU A 237 11.32 -10.15 -13.69
N LYS A 238 12.14 -10.33 -14.73
CA LYS A 238 13.49 -10.92 -14.62
C LYS A 238 14.38 -10.11 -13.68
N TYR A 239 14.33 -8.78 -13.79
CA TYR A 239 15.06 -7.87 -12.91
C TYR A 239 14.65 -8.03 -11.44
N ILE A 240 13.35 -7.97 -11.12
CA ILE A 240 12.86 -8.15 -9.76
C ILE A 240 13.22 -9.53 -9.20
N LYS A 241 13.08 -10.59 -9.98
CA LYS A 241 13.48 -11.95 -9.58
C LYS A 241 14.97 -12.06 -9.24
N ARG A 242 15.83 -11.44 -10.05
CA ARG A 242 17.28 -11.40 -9.79
C ARG A 242 17.62 -10.65 -8.50
N LEU A 243 16.94 -9.54 -8.21
CA LEU A 243 17.11 -8.83 -6.93
C LEU A 243 16.75 -9.74 -5.75
N ARG A 244 15.63 -10.49 -5.86
CA ARG A 244 15.22 -11.43 -4.81
C ARG A 244 16.17 -12.61 -4.64
N GLU A 245 16.74 -13.11 -5.71
CA GLU A 245 17.74 -14.18 -5.68
C GLU A 245 19.04 -13.73 -5.00
N LYS A 246 19.51 -12.52 -5.35
CA LYS A 246 20.73 -11.95 -4.76
C LYS A 246 20.52 -11.48 -3.31
N TYR A 247 19.34 -10.93 -3.00
CA TYR A 247 19.00 -10.37 -1.70
C TYR A 247 17.71 -11.00 -1.12
N PRO A 248 17.75 -12.24 -0.62
CA PRO A 248 16.54 -12.94 -0.15
C PRO A 248 15.85 -12.28 1.02
N GLY A 249 16.56 -11.41 1.77
CA GLY A 249 16.06 -10.63 2.90
C GLY A 249 15.37 -9.31 2.50
N LEU A 250 15.57 -8.84 1.27
CA LEU A 250 15.06 -7.56 0.79
C LEU A 250 13.53 -7.54 0.75
N TYR A 251 12.93 -6.52 1.33
CA TYR A 251 11.50 -6.23 1.20
C TYR A 251 11.29 -5.29 0.02
N ILE A 252 10.41 -5.63 -0.91
CA ILE A 252 10.13 -4.79 -2.08
C ILE A 252 8.65 -4.41 -2.08
N SER A 253 8.37 -3.13 -1.93
CA SER A 253 7.06 -2.52 -2.06
C SER A 253 6.86 -2.01 -3.48
N CYS A 254 5.76 -2.34 -4.11
CA CYS A 254 5.40 -1.90 -5.45
C CYS A 254 4.52 -0.66 -5.39
N CYS A 255 4.97 0.40 -6.01
CA CYS A 255 4.20 1.61 -6.29
C CYS A 255 4.14 1.83 -7.81
N GLY A 256 3.11 2.47 -8.29
CA GLY A 256 2.99 2.90 -9.68
C GLY A 256 1.99 4.03 -9.71
N SER A 257 2.44 5.26 -9.47
CA SER A 257 1.54 6.42 -9.25
C SER A 257 0.36 6.03 -8.35
N GLY A 258 0.65 5.35 -7.25
CA GLY A 258 -0.35 4.64 -6.46
C GLY A 258 -0.51 3.18 -6.89
N GLY A 259 -1.74 2.76 -7.20
CA GLY A 259 -2.11 1.35 -7.38
C GLY A 259 -2.13 0.83 -8.82
N GLU A 260 -1.51 1.47 -9.79
CA GLU A 260 -1.60 1.09 -11.21
C GLU A 260 -1.05 -0.31 -11.49
N ARG A 261 -0.09 -0.76 -10.70
CA ARG A 261 0.53 -2.08 -10.81
C ARG A 261 -0.02 -3.14 -9.87
N MET A 262 -1.16 -2.91 -9.23
CA MET A 262 -1.80 -3.86 -8.33
C MET A 262 -2.55 -4.95 -9.10
N GLU A 263 -1.81 -5.91 -9.62
CA GLU A 263 -2.33 -7.05 -10.35
C GLU A 263 -1.80 -8.40 -9.81
N LEU A 264 -2.45 -9.51 -10.17
CA LEU A 264 -2.11 -10.83 -9.64
C LEU A 264 -0.69 -11.28 -10.02
N ARG A 265 -0.17 -10.91 -11.20
CA ARG A 265 1.19 -11.24 -11.59
C ARG A 265 2.21 -10.54 -10.68
N ASN A 266 2.05 -9.24 -10.49
CA ASN A 266 2.92 -8.47 -9.60
C ASN A 266 2.77 -8.93 -8.14
N TYR A 267 1.61 -9.44 -7.74
CA TYR A 267 1.44 -10.06 -6.43
C TYR A 267 2.44 -11.18 -6.17
N THR A 268 2.91 -11.88 -7.21
CA THR A 268 3.94 -12.93 -7.06
C THR A 268 5.36 -12.39 -6.87
N LEU A 269 5.59 -11.14 -7.23
CA LEU A 269 6.92 -10.52 -7.28
C LEU A 269 7.21 -9.64 -6.07
N PHE A 270 6.22 -8.91 -5.57
CA PHE A 270 6.38 -7.88 -4.55
C PHE A 270 5.86 -8.33 -3.19
N ASP A 271 6.37 -7.73 -2.12
CA ASP A 271 5.93 -8.01 -0.74
C ASP A 271 4.68 -7.24 -0.37
N SER A 272 4.53 -6.02 -0.86
CA SER A 272 3.35 -5.16 -0.66
C SER A 272 3.13 -4.24 -1.86
N PHE A 273 1.98 -3.55 -1.84
CA PHE A 273 1.61 -2.57 -2.83
C PHE A 273 1.17 -1.28 -2.16
N TRP A 274 1.52 -0.15 -2.77
CA TRP A 274 0.95 1.14 -2.44
C TRP A 274 -0.34 1.34 -3.26
N PRO A 275 -1.52 1.45 -2.63
CA PRO A 275 -2.78 1.41 -3.38
C PRO A 275 -3.19 2.74 -4.03
N SER A 276 -2.74 3.88 -3.51
CA SER A 276 -3.10 5.20 -4.03
C SER A 276 -2.33 6.33 -3.37
N ASP A 277 -2.00 7.37 -4.13
CA ASP A 277 -1.44 8.63 -3.62
C ASP A 277 -2.50 9.55 -2.98
N ASN A 278 -3.74 9.13 -2.95
CA ASN A 278 -4.78 9.88 -2.26
C ASN A 278 -4.68 9.67 -0.75
N GLU A 279 -4.30 10.72 -0.03
CA GLU A 279 -4.07 10.70 1.41
C GLU A 279 -5.28 11.17 2.23
N SER A 280 -6.41 11.48 1.59
CA SER A 280 -7.66 11.73 2.31
C SER A 280 -8.13 10.46 3.01
N PRO A 281 -8.21 10.44 4.35
CA PRO A 281 -8.53 9.23 5.09
C PRO A 281 -9.84 8.58 4.67
N TYR A 282 -10.81 9.41 4.28
CA TYR A 282 -12.12 8.93 3.85
C TYR A 282 -12.11 8.33 2.44
N THR A 283 -11.34 8.91 1.54
CA THR A 283 -11.13 8.37 0.19
C THR A 283 -10.27 7.10 0.26
N GLN A 284 -9.22 7.10 1.07
CA GLN A 284 -8.41 5.91 1.34
C GLN A 284 -9.26 4.74 1.83
N LEU A 285 -10.19 4.98 2.76
CA LEU A 285 -11.12 3.93 3.22
C LEU A 285 -11.86 3.29 2.04
N ARG A 286 -12.34 4.10 1.10
CA ARG A 286 -13.05 3.61 -0.10
C ARG A 286 -12.11 2.80 -1.00
N ILE A 287 -10.92 3.31 -1.25
CA ILE A 287 -9.90 2.62 -2.04
C ILE A 287 -9.52 1.29 -1.38
N TYR A 288 -9.25 1.27 -0.07
CA TYR A 288 -8.90 0.06 0.65
C TYR A 288 -10.00 -0.98 0.64
N LYS A 289 -11.24 -0.56 0.89
CA LYS A 289 -12.40 -1.43 0.80
C LYS A 289 -12.53 -2.07 -0.59
N ASP A 290 -12.40 -1.27 -1.66
CA ASP A 290 -12.55 -1.78 -3.02
C ASP A 290 -11.34 -2.64 -3.44
N THR A 291 -10.15 -2.35 -2.91
CA THR A 291 -8.97 -3.19 -3.09
C THR A 291 -9.17 -4.60 -2.50
N LEU A 292 -9.89 -4.73 -1.38
CA LEU A 292 -10.23 -6.04 -0.80
C LEU A 292 -11.06 -6.93 -1.73
N LEU A 293 -11.71 -6.39 -2.76
CA LEU A 293 -12.44 -7.22 -3.72
C LEU A 293 -11.52 -8.08 -4.59
N ARG A 294 -10.24 -7.74 -4.69
CA ARG A 294 -9.27 -8.41 -5.55
C ARG A 294 -7.93 -8.76 -4.87
N MET A 295 -7.62 -8.18 -3.73
CA MET A 295 -6.35 -8.41 -3.02
C MET A 295 -6.61 -8.72 -1.54
N PRO A 296 -5.86 -9.67 -0.94
CA PRO A 296 -5.97 -9.91 0.50
C PRO A 296 -5.46 -8.69 1.28
N PRO A 297 -5.98 -8.45 2.50
CA PRO A 297 -5.62 -7.26 3.28
C PRO A 297 -4.11 -7.12 3.55
N GLN A 298 -3.39 -8.23 3.59
CA GLN A 298 -1.94 -8.27 3.80
C GLN A 298 -1.12 -7.79 2.60
N ALA A 299 -1.76 -7.65 1.44
CA ALA A 299 -1.05 -7.36 0.19
C ALA A 299 -0.73 -5.88 0.01
N PHE A 300 -1.42 -4.96 0.68
CA PHE A 300 -1.27 -3.54 0.43
C PHE A 300 -1.05 -2.71 1.69
N GLU A 301 -0.22 -1.70 1.53
CA GLU A 301 0.19 -0.80 2.59
C GLU A 301 -0.96 0.10 3.05
N ARG A 302 -0.90 0.47 4.31
CA ARG A 302 -1.85 1.32 4.99
C ARG A 302 -1.09 2.49 5.61
N TRP A 303 -1.18 3.64 4.96
CA TRP A 303 -0.45 4.81 5.42
C TRP A 303 -1.25 5.60 6.45
N ILE A 304 -0.59 5.87 7.56
CA ILE A 304 -1.03 6.83 8.57
C ILE A 304 -0.31 8.13 8.24
N SER A 305 -0.95 8.94 7.40
CA SER A 305 -0.40 10.21 6.91
C SER A 305 -0.96 11.34 7.72
N VAL A 306 -0.08 12.04 8.42
CA VAL A 306 -0.38 13.28 9.13
C VAL A 306 0.35 14.41 8.45
N HIS A 307 -0.36 15.42 7.99
CA HIS A 307 0.23 16.49 7.21
C HIS A 307 1.20 17.31 8.04
N SER A 308 2.45 17.39 7.60
CA SER A 308 3.51 18.10 8.30
C SER A 308 4.24 19.14 7.45
N ALA A 309 4.02 19.14 6.15
CA ALA A 309 4.79 19.95 5.21
C ALA A 309 4.32 21.42 5.11
N LEU A 310 3.14 21.76 5.64
CA LEU A 310 2.68 23.14 5.61
C LEU A 310 3.29 23.97 6.76
N GLU A 311 3.68 25.19 6.44
CA GLU A 311 4.25 26.16 7.41
C GLU A 311 3.24 26.61 8.48
N ASN A 312 1.98 26.25 8.33
CA ASN A 312 0.92 26.62 9.26
C ASN A 312 0.96 25.75 10.52
N GLU A 313 1.51 26.28 11.60
CA GLU A 313 1.63 25.60 12.90
C GLU A 313 0.28 25.12 13.46
N ASP A 314 -0.84 25.72 13.06
CA ASP A 314 -2.17 25.34 13.55
C ASP A 314 -2.61 23.96 13.08
N ILE A 315 -2.03 23.44 11.99
CA ILE A 315 -2.30 22.10 11.46
C ILE A 315 -1.85 21.00 12.42
N TYR A 316 -0.82 21.25 13.20
CA TYR A 316 -0.23 20.26 14.11
C TYR A 316 -0.78 20.32 15.52
N LYS A 317 -1.66 21.25 15.82
CA LYS A 317 -2.34 21.26 17.10
C LYS A 317 -3.36 20.13 17.11
N PRO A 318 -3.29 19.19 18.06
CA PRO A 318 -4.36 18.24 18.21
C PRO A 318 -5.66 19.03 18.33
N PHE A 319 -6.70 18.59 17.63
CA PHE A 319 -8.02 19.11 17.92
C PHE A 319 -8.38 18.61 19.30
N VAL A 320 -8.09 19.46 20.27
CA VAL A 320 -8.57 19.23 21.63
C VAL A 320 -10.07 19.31 21.53
N ASN A 321 -10.68 18.17 21.72
CA ASN A 321 -12.02 18.16 22.17
C ASN A 321 -13.14 18.38 21.16
N TYR A 322 -13.72 17.30 20.81
CA TYR A 322 -15.10 17.29 20.38
C TYR A 322 -15.96 16.77 21.53
N ASN A 323 -16.77 17.66 22.08
CA ASN A 323 -17.89 17.48 22.98
C ASN A 323 -17.62 17.19 24.45
N ASP A 324 -16.60 16.46 24.84
CA ASP A 324 -16.41 16.12 26.27
C ASP A 324 -14.99 16.30 26.81
N GLY A 325 -14.12 16.84 25.98
CA GLY A 325 -12.73 17.03 26.42
C GLY A 325 -11.84 15.80 26.37
N THR A 326 -12.33 14.67 25.87
CA THR A 326 -11.59 13.38 25.98
C THR A 326 -11.07 12.86 24.65
N ALA A 327 -11.58 13.32 23.50
CA ALA A 327 -11.18 12.85 22.20
C ALA A 327 -10.17 13.79 21.54
N GLU A 328 -8.93 13.36 21.42
CA GLU A 328 -7.93 14.04 20.60
C GLU A 328 -8.15 13.73 19.12
N ARG A 329 -8.13 14.75 18.26
CA ARG A 329 -8.06 14.60 16.83
C ARG A 329 -6.67 14.95 16.33
N ILE A 330 -6.27 14.26 15.29
CA ILE A 330 -5.11 14.63 14.50
C ILE A 330 -5.56 15.16 13.14
N ILE A 331 -4.71 15.93 12.49
CA ILE A 331 -4.93 16.41 11.15
C ILE A 331 -4.23 15.49 10.19
N ALA A 332 -5.00 14.91 9.27
CA ALA A 332 -4.47 14.07 8.20
C ALA A 332 -4.53 14.80 6.85
N CYS A 333 -3.76 14.35 5.90
CA CYS A 333 -3.77 14.88 4.54
C CYS A 333 -5.13 14.68 3.88
N GLY A 334 -5.66 15.71 3.21
CA GLY A 334 -7.04 15.75 2.78
C GLY A 334 -7.37 15.12 1.45
N ASP A 335 -6.45 15.13 0.52
CA ASP A 335 -6.64 14.60 -0.84
C ASP A 335 -5.31 14.44 -1.59
N ALA A 336 -5.38 14.05 -2.86
CA ALA A 336 -4.19 13.92 -3.73
C ALA A 336 -3.42 15.22 -3.97
N VAL A 337 -3.98 16.37 -3.62
CA VAL A 337 -3.28 17.67 -3.70
C VAL A 337 -2.34 17.87 -2.52
N TRP A 338 -2.45 17.07 -1.48
CA TRP A 338 -1.63 17.08 -0.26
C TRP A 338 -1.61 18.40 0.54
N HIS A 339 -2.46 19.32 0.17
CA HIS A 339 -2.61 20.62 0.83
C HIS A 339 -3.90 20.75 1.62
N ASN A 340 -4.89 19.92 1.31
CA ASN A 340 -6.13 19.87 2.03
C ASN A 340 -6.00 18.93 3.22
N VAL A 341 -6.44 19.38 4.37
CA VAL A 341 -6.37 18.60 5.61
C VAL A 341 -7.76 18.46 6.22
N VAL A 342 -8.01 17.35 6.86
CA VAL A 342 -9.24 17.07 7.59
C VAL A 342 -8.91 16.58 9.00
N GLY A 343 -9.68 17.02 9.96
CA GLY A 343 -9.60 16.48 11.32
C GLY A 343 -10.26 15.11 11.39
N VAL A 344 -9.55 14.13 11.91
CA VAL A 344 -10.03 12.75 12.10
C VAL A 344 -9.72 12.24 13.48
N GLN A 345 -10.50 11.28 13.95
CA GLN A 345 -10.16 10.55 15.16
C GLN A 345 -8.97 9.62 14.88
N PRO A 346 -8.01 9.49 15.80
CA PRO A 346 -6.89 8.54 15.66
C PRO A 346 -7.34 7.11 15.40
N SER A 347 -8.49 6.69 15.93
CA SER A 347 -9.08 5.36 15.69
C SER A 347 -9.34 5.08 14.20
N LEU A 348 -9.67 6.09 13.40
CA LEU A 348 -9.87 5.92 11.97
C LEU A 348 -8.57 5.47 11.27
N LEU A 349 -7.46 6.14 11.58
CA LEU A 349 -6.15 5.82 11.01
C LEU A 349 -5.63 4.44 11.51
N GLU A 350 -5.86 4.12 12.78
CA GLU A 350 -5.58 2.79 13.33
C GLU A 350 -6.37 1.71 12.61
N GLY A 351 -7.64 1.97 12.31
CA GLY A 351 -8.49 1.05 11.55
C GLY A 351 -7.98 0.80 10.14
N PHE A 352 -7.51 1.84 9.45
CA PHE A 352 -6.93 1.66 8.12
C PHE A 352 -5.76 0.69 8.15
N ALA A 353 -4.92 0.79 9.15
CA ALA A 353 -3.70 0.03 9.25
C ALA A 353 -3.88 -1.43 9.70
N THR A 354 -5.11 -1.85 10.04
CA THR A 354 -5.36 -3.23 10.47
C THR A 354 -5.21 -4.22 9.33
N ALA A 355 -4.50 -5.33 9.60
CA ALA A 355 -4.29 -6.47 8.70
C ALA A 355 -3.49 -6.17 7.41
N GLY A 356 -2.81 -5.04 7.33
CA GLY A 356 -1.85 -4.71 6.26
C GLY A 356 -0.52 -4.24 6.83
N PRO A 357 0.53 -4.06 6.01
CA PRO A 357 1.72 -3.33 6.40
C PRO A 357 1.36 -1.90 6.84
N VAL A 358 1.82 -1.50 8.01
CA VAL A 358 1.53 -0.18 8.58
C VAL A 358 2.66 0.77 8.23
N CYS A 359 2.34 1.89 7.57
CA CYS A 359 3.31 2.90 7.24
C CYS A 359 2.94 4.25 7.86
N PHE A 360 3.84 4.81 8.64
CA PHE A 360 3.73 6.20 9.11
C PHE A 360 4.47 7.11 8.14
N SER A 361 3.80 8.18 7.70
CA SER A 361 4.39 9.19 6.85
C SER A 361 3.97 10.58 7.33
N CYS A 362 4.83 11.22 8.13
CA CYS A 362 4.58 12.52 8.76
C CYS A 362 5.82 13.04 9.47
N ASP A 363 5.77 14.27 9.96
CA ASP A 363 6.75 14.77 10.94
C ASP A 363 6.42 14.28 12.34
N LEU A 364 7.05 13.17 12.74
CA LEU A 364 6.86 12.54 14.05
C LEU A 364 7.25 13.45 15.23
N THR A 365 8.05 14.50 15.00
CA THR A 365 8.44 15.44 16.05
C THR A 365 7.34 16.43 16.40
N LYS A 366 6.35 16.56 15.52
CA LYS A 366 5.23 17.50 15.68
C LYS A 366 3.94 16.85 16.17
N ILE A 367 3.88 15.53 16.20
CA ILE A 367 2.74 14.80 16.78
C ILE A 367 2.70 15.07 18.30
N SER A 368 1.51 15.32 18.84
CA SER A 368 1.33 15.50 20.27
C SER A 368 1.82 14.28 21.06
N LYS A 369 2.21 14.50 22.30
CA LYS A 369 2.62 13.40 23.17
C LYS A 369 1.53 12.34 23.32
N GLU A 370 0.29 12.77 23.43
CA GLU A 370 -0.86 11.87 23.61
C GLU A 370 -1.09 11.00 22.37
N SER A 371 -1.17 11.59 21.18
CA SER A 371 -1.29 10.85 19.91
C SER A 371 -0.10 9.92 19.67
N PHE A 372 1.10 10.36 20.03
CA PHE A 372 2.30 9.55 19.90
C PHE A 372 2.24 8.28 20.77
N GLU A 373 1.90 8.42 22.06
CA GLU A 373 1.76 7.26 22.97
C GLU A 373 0.62 6.34 22.55
N ARG A 374 -0.45 6.90 22.00
CA ARG A 374 -1.54 6.13 21.42
C ARG A 374 -1.07 5.28 20.23
N PHE A 375 -0.37 5.87 19.28
CA PHE A 375 0.19 5.14 18.12
C PHE A 375 1.23 4.10 18.55
N LYS A 376 2.05 4.40 19.54
CA LYS A 376 2.99 3.45 20.13
C LYS A 376 2.27 2.23 20.72
N SER A 377 1.19 2.46 21.45
CA SER A 377 0.35 1.39 22.01
C SER A 377 -0.33 0.58 20.90
N TYR A 378 -0.81 1.24 19.86
CA TYR A 378 -1.38 0.61 18.68
C TYR A 378 -0.35 -0.29 17.97
N ILE A 379 0.86 0.20 17.72
CA ILE A 379 1.94 -0.59 17.11
C ILE A 379 2.27 -1.82 17.95
N ALA A 380 2.34 -1.67 19.27
CA ALA A 380 2.59 -2.80 20.17
C ALA A 380 1.50 -3.87 20.05
N ARG A 381 0.23 -3.46 19.93
CA ARG A 381 -0.92 -4.36 19.66
C ARG A 381 -0.78 -5.06 18.30
N VAL A 382 -0.49 -4.32 17.23
CA VAL A 382 -0.30 -4.89 15.89
C VAL A 382 0.84 -5.92 15.89
N LYS A 383 1.97 -5.62 16.53
CA LYS A 383 3.08 -6.57 16.65
C LYS A 383 2.70 -7.83 17.41
N LYS A 384 1.93 -7.70 18.48
CA LYS A 384 1.43 -8.85 19.27
C LYS A 384 0.48 -9.72 18.43
N ASP A 385 -0.41 -9.11 17.66
CA ASP A 385 -1.45 -9.79 16.90
C ASP A 385 -1.00 -10.14 15.47
N ARG A 386 0.25 -9.85 15.09
CA ARG A 386 0.77 -9.96 13.71
C ARG A 386 0.55 -11.33 13.07
N GLU A 387 0.81 -12.40 13.81
CA GLU A 387 0.62 -13.76 13.32
C GLU A 387 -0.84 -13.99 12.91
N TYR A 388 -1.77 -13.64 13.78
CA TYR A 388 -3.20 -13.70 13.49
C TYR A 388 -3.57 -12.79 12.31
N LEU A 389 -3.16 -11.51 12.33
CA LEU A 389 -3.47 -10.55 11.27
C LEU A 389 -2.90 -10.95 9.90
N SER A 390 -1.80 -11.68 9.86
CA SER A 390 -1.23 -12.21 8.61
C SER A 390 -2.03 -13.36 8.00
N SER A 391 -2.92 -13.98 8.77
CA SER A 391 -3.74 -15.12 8.34
C SER A 391 -5.21 -14.79 8.03
N VAL A 392 -5.68 -13.59 8.39
CA VAL A 392 -7.10 -13.25 8.25
C VAL A 392 -7.54 -13.01 6.81
N ASN A 393 -8.79 -13.35 6.55
CA ASN A 393 -9.56 -12.91 5.39
C ASN A 393 -10.36 -11.67 5.73
N ALA A 394 -10.65 -10.84 4.73
CA ALA A 394 -11.57 -9.73 4.86
C ALA A 394 -12.91 -10.02 4.20
N ARG A 395 -13.99 -9.49 4.77
CA ARG A 395 -15.33 -9.45 4.20
C ARG A 395 -15.95 -8.08 4.43
N ILE A 396 -16.55 -7.52 3.41
CA ILE A 396 -17.26 -6.25 3.53
C ILE A 396 -18.72 -6.56 3.89
N LEU A 397 -19.08 -6.33 5.15
CA LEU A 397 -20.41 -6.64 5.67
C LEU A 397 -21.46 -5.62 5.24
N SER A 398 -21.08 -4.33 5.22
CA SER A 398 -21.93 -3.25 4.72
C SER A 398 -21.08 -2.16 4.07
N ASP A 399 -21.66 -1.49 3.09
CA ASP A 399 -21.08 -0.36 2.38
C ASP A 399 -22.18 0.63 2.04
N THR A 400 -22.23 1.71 2.78
CA THR A 400 -23.13 2.84 2.56
C THR A 400 -22.32 4.11 2.35
N LYS A 401 -22.97 5.21 2.00
CA LYS A 401 -22.31 6.49 1.83
C LYS A 401 -21.60 6.96 3.11
N SER A 402 -22.14 6.62 4.26
CA SER A 402 -21.73 7.14 5.57
C SER A 402 -21.13 6.08 6.50
N CYS A 403 -21.24 4.79 6.15
CA CYS A 403 -20.76 3.72 7.00
C CYS A 403 -20.22 2.55 6.18
N VAL A 404 -19.02 2.12 6.48
CA VAL A 404 -18.39 0.91 5.93
C VAL A 404 -18.09 -0.02 7.07
N THR A 405 -18.48 -1.29 6.95
CA THR A 405 -18.18 -2.30 7.95
C THR A 405 -17.38 -3.44 7.33
N ILE A 406 -16.21 -3.70 7.88
CA ILE A 406 -15.30 -4.75 7.43
C ILE A 406 -15.07 -5.74 8.55
N GLN A 407 -15.21 -7.02 8.23
CA GLN A 407 -14.86 -8.12 9.12
C GLN A 407 -13.53 -8.73 8.69
N TYR A 408 -12.63 -8.93 9.64
CA TYR A 408 -11.42 -9.74 9.50
C TYR A 408 -11.56 -10.99 10.37
N SER A 409 -11.28 -12.15 9.81
CA SER A 409 -11.33 -13.42 10.55
C SER A 409 -10.45 -14.48 9.87
N ASP A 410 -9.98 -15.47 10.65
CA ASP A 410 -9.48 -16.70 10.09
C ASP A 410 -10.63 -17.50 9.42
N GLU A 411 -10.30 -18.61 8.78
CA GLU A 411 -11.30 -19.45 8.08
C GLU A 411 -12.27 -20.15 9.04
N ASP A 412 -11.79 -20.49 10.22
CA ASP A 412 -12.55 -21.20 11.25
C ASP A 412 -13.31 -20.27 12.21
N PHE A 413 -13.21 -18.95 11.99
CA PHE A 413 -13.82 -17.92 12.84
C PHE A 413 -13.46 -18.06 14.32
N ASN A 414 -12.19 -18.43 14.62
CA ASN A 414 -11.74 -18.53 16.01
C ASN A 414 -11.66 -17.18 16.69
N ARG A 415 -11.26 -16.16 15.94
CA ARG A 415 -11.30 -14.74 16.35
C ARG A 415 -11.87 -13.92 15.21
N ILE A 416 -12.69 -12.95 15.53
CA ILE A 416 -13.34 -12.06 14.55
C ILE A 416 -13.11 -10.63 15.01
N ILE A 417 -12.55 -9.81 14.13
CA ILE A 417 -12.42 -8.37 14.30
C ILE A 417 -13.38 -7.71 13.32
N ILE A 418 -14.25 -6.86 13.82
CA ILE A 418 -15.18 -6.07 13.01
C ILE A 418 -14.82 -4.60 13.19
N GLN A 419 -14.60 -3.92 12.08
CA GLN A 419 -14.35 -2.50 12.06
C GLN A 419 -15.51 -1.77 11.39
N ILE A 420 -16.07 -0.81 12.11
CA ILE A 420 -17.16 0.03 11.66
C ILE A 420 -16.60 1.43 11.47
N PHE A 421 -16.43 1.84 10.23
CA PHE A 421 -15.98 3.18 9.85
C PHE A 421 -17.22 4.03 9.59
N THR A 422 -17.35 5.13 10.31
CA THR A 422 -18.52 6.00 10.20
C THR A 422 -18.16 7.46 10.12
N ASN A 423 -18.94 8.21 9.36
CA ASN A 423 -18.96 9.68 9.36
C ASN A 423 -20.36 10.22 9.70
N GLU A 424 -21.24 9.38 10.22
CA GLU A 424 -22.59 9.82 10.61
C GLU A 424 -22.61 10.46 11.98
N PRO A 425 -23.28 11.61 12.11
CA PRO A 425 -23.52 12.22 13.39
C PRO A 425 -24.51 11.43 14.22
N ARG A 426 -24.16 11.10 15.45
CA ARG A 426 -25.07 10.68 16.53
C ARG A 426 -25.88 9.40 16.29
N GLN A 427 -25.19 8.28 15.99
CA GLN A 427 -25.84 6.99 16.18
C GLN A 427 -25.67 6.56 17.66
N SER A 428 -26.75 6.17 18.29
CA SER A 428 -26.72 5.66 19.68
C SER A 428 -26.25 4.21 19.77
N ALA A 429 -26.29 3.47 18.67
CA ALA A 429 -25.81 2.09 18.59
C ALA A 429 -25.59 1.67 17.13
N PHE A 430 -24.67 0.72 16.92
CA PHE A 430 -24.53 -0.02 15.67
C PHE A 430 -24.96 -1.47 15.87
N CYS A 431 -25.69 -2.01 14.90
CA CYS A 431 -26.00 -3.43 14.82
C CYS A 431 -25.33 -4.01 13.57
N VAL A 432 -24.53 -5.04 13.75
CA VAL A 432 -23.76 -5.70 12.69
C VAL A 432 -24.11 -7.18 12.65
N TYR A 433 -24.17 -7.74 11.46
CA TYR A 433 -24.44 -9.16 11.21
C TYR A 433 -23.16 -9.85 10.70
N PRO A 434 -22.26 -10.26 11.59
CA PRO A 434 -21.00 -10.87 11.19
C PRO A 434 -21.21 -12.28 10.64
N ARG A 435 -20.23 -12.74 9.85
CA ARG A 435 -20.09 -14.15 9.50
C ARG A 435 -19.40 -14.88 10.63
N VAL A 436 -20.03 -15.96 11.09
CA VAL A 436 -19.61 -16.77 12.24
C VAL A 436 -19.86 -18.26 11.97
N ASP A 437 -19.22 -19.13 12.74
CA ASP A 437 -19.62 -20.54 12.81
C ASP A 437 -20.90 -20.65 13.66
N GLU A 438 -22.03 -20.98 13.01
CA GLU A 438 -23.34 -21.07 13.67
C GLU A 438 -23.41 -22.13 14.76
N ARG A 439 -22.50 -23.12 14.73
CA ARG A 439 -22.44 -24.22 15.70
C ARG A 439 -21.60 -23.89 16.92
N ALA A 440 -20.87 -22.79 16.89
CA ALA A 440 -20.03 -22.36 17.99
C ALA A 440 -20.71 -21.32 18.87
N ASN A 441 -20.14 -21.10 20.05
CA ASN A 441 -20.43 -19.97 20.92
C ASN A 441 -19.28 -18.96 20.83
N TYR A 442 -19.59 -17.70 21.05
CA TYR A 442 -18.64 -16.60 21.00
C TYR A 442 -18.69 -15.75 22.26
N TYR A 443 -17.54 -15.42 22.78
CA TYR A 443 -17.40 -14.41 23.84
C TYR A 443 -17.40 -13.02 23.18
N PHE A 444 -18.30 -12.15 23.58
CA PHE A 444 -18.46 -10.80 23.09
C PHE A 444 -18.96 -9.87 24.19
N ASP A 445 -18.25 -8.77 24.47
CA ASP A 445 -18.63 -7.70 25.41
C ASP A 445 -19.06 -8.21 26.81
N GLY A 446 -18.36 -9.24 27.33
CA GLY A 446 -18.63 -9.83 28.65
C GLY A 446 -19.62 -10.98 28.66
N GLU A 447 -20.24 -11.31 27.53
CA GLU A 447 -21.28 -12.34 27.41
C GLU A 447 -20.88 -13.45 26.44
N ILE A 448 -21.48 -14.63 26.61
CA ILE A 448 -21.36 -15.74 25.67
C ILE A 448 -22.62 -15.79 24.84
N ILE A 449 -22.48 -15.66 23.50
CA ILE A 449 -23.59 -15.64 22.56
C ILE A 449 -23.43 -16.80 21.57
N ALA A 450 -24.51 -17.53 21.32
CA ALA A 450 -24.48 -18.60 20.33
C ALA A 450 -24.36 -18.06 18.91
N GLY A 451 -23.51 -18.68 18.07
CA GLY A 451 -23.27 -18.25 16.70
C GLY A 451 -24.56 -18.19 15.87
N LYS A 452 -25.52 -19.11 16.06
CA LYS A 452 -26.83 -19.06 15.43
C LYS A 452 -27.62 -17.79 15.78
N ASP A 453 -27.47 -17.29 17.01
CA ASP A 453 -28.18 -16.10 17.48
C ASP A 453 -27.45 -14.83 16.95
N ILE A 454 -26.12 -14.83 16.90
CA ILE A 454 -25.33 -13.77 16.23
C ILE A 454 -25.76 -13.66 14.77
N LYS A 455 -25.84 -14.74 14.03
CA LYS A 455 -26.29 -14.74 12.63
C LYS A 455 -27.71 -14.16 12.47
N ARG A 456 -28.61 -14.49 13.39
CA ARG A 456 -30.02 -14.10 13.32
C ARG A 456 -30.28 -12.68 13.80
N LEU A 457 -29.67 -12.30 14.91
CA LEU A 457 -29.96 -11.06 15.63
C LEU A 457 -28.90 -9.97 15.45
N GLY A 458 -27.72 -10.36 14.95
CA GLY A 458 -26.55 -9.50 14.92
C GLY A 458 -25.89 -9.34 16.28
N VAL A 459 -24.89 -8.51 16.34
CA VAL A 459 -24.28 -7.97 17.56
C VAL A 459 -24.42 -6.47 17.58
N SER A 460 -24.72 -5.90 18.72
CA SER A 460 -24.94 -4.47 18.88
C SER A 460 -23.91 -3.88 19.83
N LYS A 461 -23.37 -2.73 19.47
CA LYS A 461 -22.54 -1.90 20.35
C LYS A 461 -23.24 -0.57 20.57
N LYS A 462 -23.54 -0.26 21.83
CA LYS A 462 -24.00 1.07 22.21
C LYS A 462 -22.79 2.00 22.20
N LEU A 463 -23.00 3.19 21.66
CA LEU A 463 -22.02 4.28 21.71
C LEU A 463 -22.33 5.13 22.93
N ASN A 464 -21.28 5.61 23.58
CA ASN A 464 -21.43 6.66 24.59
C ASN A 464 -21.97 7.92 23.91
N GLU A 465 -22.89 8.63 24.54
CA GLU A 465 -23.59 9.80 23.98
C GLU A 465 -22.68 10.98 23.60
N SER A 466 -21.40 10.89 23.91
CA SER A 466 -20.38 11.93 23.78
C SER A 466 -19.63 11.97 22.45
N PHE A 467 -19.90 11.04 21.52
CA PHE A 467 -19.19 11.03 20.24
C PHE A 467 -19.80 12.01 19.22
N ASP A 468 -19.08 13.08 18.96
CA ASP A 468 -19.26 13.91 17.77
C ASP A 468 -18.42 13.31 16.63
N ASN A 469 -18.85 12.44 16.08
CA ASN A 469 -19.12 11.70 14.88
C ASN A 469 -18.29 11.93 13.63
N TRP A 470 -17.17 12.55 13.69
CA TRP A 470 -16.40 12.81 12.51
C TRP A 470 -15.34 11.75 12.31
N HIS A 471 -15.53 10.92 11.26
CA HIS A 471 -14.49 10.07 10.76
C HIS A 471 -13.78 9.25 11.86
N GLU A 472 -14.53 8.38 12.48
CA GLU A 472 -14.00 7.44 13.47
C GLU A 472 -14.14 5.99 13.02
N MET A 473 -13.40 5.12 13.67
CA MET A 473 -13.55 3.67 13.57
C MET A 473 -13.88 3.08 14.94
N ILE A 474 -14.87 2.22 14.95
CA ILE A 474 -15.27 1.42 16.11
C ILE A 474 -14.86 -0.02 15.84
N GLU A 475 -14.09 -0.61 16.75
CA GLU A 475 -13.66 -2.00 16.66
C GLU A 475 -14.43 -2.88 17.63
N LEU A 476 -14.96 -3.99 17.11
CA LEU A 476 -15.58 -5.07 17.89
C LEU A 476 -14.73 -6.32 17.72
N THR A 477 -14.46 -7.03 18.82
CA THR A 477 -13.75 -8.30 18.78
C THR A 477 -14.60 -9.39 19.38
N MET A 478 -14.68 -10.53 18.71
CA MET A 478 -15.33 -11.74 19.21
C MET A 478 -14.35 -12.91 19.18
N GLU A 479 -14.41 -13.76 20.19
CA GLU A 479 -13.56 -14.95 20.28
C GLU A 479 -14.45 -16.20 20.43
N LYS A 480 -14.14 -17.23 19.66
CA LYS A 480 -14.83 -18.53 19.72
C LYS A 480 -14.54 -19.19 21.06
N CYS A 481 -15.58 -19.59 21.76
CA CYS A 481 -15.43 -20.36 23.00
C CYS A 481 -14.86 -21.75 22.70
N LYS A 482 -13.92 -22.19 23.56
CA LYS A 482 -13.32 -23.53 23.44
C LYS A 482 -14.29 -24.62 23.81
#